data_8742619cb673c8fb8e3fa7fdb3e4c4de
#
_entry.id   8742619cb673c8fb8e3fa7fdb3e4c4de
#
_cell.length_a   1.000
_cell.length_b   1.000
_cell.length_c   1.000
_cell.angle_alpha   90.00
_cell.angle_beta   90.00
_cell.angle_gamma   90.00
#
_symmetry.space_group_name_H-M   'P 1'
#
loop_
_entity.id
_entity.type
_entity.pdbx_description
1 polymer ?
#
loop_
_entity_poly.entity_id
_entity_poly.type
_entity_poly.pdbx_seq_one_letter_code
_entity_poly.pdbx_strand_id
1 'polypeptide(L)'
;MAIVQNPITGRTKQKFGTAVFSKQFSKNTMRTKPIEVKNPRTPDQVNQRNKFSMMVAEGRRLLTMLKVSFQNMATDMSAFNVFIKNNIKTAITGTPGNYVIDYSLLKIAKGPLTKTVTFYAGNDLALKVKRTWTPPVDPLDEANNDFLYVASYNEDKDEWLYSATTVTRATGTDDQTVPATWGGDTVHVYSFFVNPAGNQCCDSVYSGTVVVTV
;
A
#
# COMPACT_ATOMS: atom_id res chain seq x y z
N MET A 1 -25.73 -11.86 2.25
CA MET A 1 -25.49 -11.87 0.80
C MET A 1 -25.37 -13.34 0.39
N ALA A 2 -26.14 -13.80 -0.58
CA ALA A 2 -26.07 -15.16 -1.08
C ALA A 2 -25.19 -15.22 -2.34
N ILE A 3 -24.41 -16.29 -2.50
CA ILE A 3 -23.66 -16.59 -3.71
C ILE A 3 -24.57 -17.41 -4.63
N VAL A 4 -24.78 -16.92 -5.84
CA VAL A 4 -25.63 -17.59 -6.83
C VAL A 4 -24.75 -18.14 -7.94
N GLN A 5 -24.67 -19.46 -8.02
CA GLN A 5 -24.07 -20.19 -9.12
C GLN A 5 -25.19 -20.97 -9.83
N ASN A 6 -25.91 -20.29 -10.70
CA ASN A 6 -26.96 -20.91 -11.46
C ASN A 6 -26.54 -21.04 -12.94
N PRO A 7 -26.40 -22.23 -13.49
CA PRO A 7 -26.06 -22.44 -14.90
C PRO A 7 -27.13 -21.91 -15.86
N ILE A 8 -28.39 -21.79 -15.40
CA ILE A 8 -29.53 -21.39 -16.25
C ILE A 8 -29.57 -19.85 -16.43
N THR A 9 -29.28 -19.06 -15.35
CA THR A 9 -29.37 -17.59 -15.40
C THR A 9 -28.07 -16.91 -15.84
N GLY A 10 -26.96 -17.64 -15.95
CA GLY A 10 -25.69 -17.10 -16.36
C GLY A 10 -25.19 -15.94 -15.45
N ARG A 11 -24.51 -14.96 -16.05
CA ARG A 11 -24.01 -13.77 -15.37
C ARG A 11 -25.10 -12.72 -15.25
N THR A 12 -25.89 -12.76 -14.21
CA THR A 12 -26.89 -11.72 -13.93
C THR A 12 -26.25 -10.55 -13.20
N LYS A 13 -26.48 -9.34 -13.71
CA LYS A 13 -26.13 -8.06 -13.08
C LYS A 13 -27.40 -7.21 -13.02
N GLN A 14 -27.45 -6.28 -12.07
CA GLN A 14 -28.51 -5.28 -11.89
C GLN A 14 -29.66 -5.75 -10.99
N LYS A 15 -30.69 -4.91 -10.95
CA LYS A 15 -31.86 -5.04 -10.07
C LYS A 15 -32.97 -5.75 -10.83
N PHE A 16 -33.56 -6.75 -10.18
CA PHE A 16 -34.77 -7.40 -10.66
C PHE A 16 -35.77 -7.49 -9.49
N GLY A 17 -36.84 -6.71 -9.56
CA GLY A 17 -37.79 -6.60 -8.46
C GLY A 17 -37.12 -6.17 -7.15
N THR A 18 -37.27 -6.96 -6.11
CA THR A 18 -36.63 -6.77 -4.79
C THR A 18 -35.22 -7.33 -4.71
N ALA A 19 -34.76 -8.12 -5.70
CA ALA A 19 -33.44 -8.71 -5.74
C ALA A 19 -32.44 -7.79 -6.48
N VAL A 20 -31.20 -7.70 -5.93
CA VAL A 20 -30.06 -7.03 -6.55
C VAL A 20 -29.00 -8.06 -6.79
N PHE A 21 -28.62 -8.22 -8.07
CA PHE A 21 -27.54 -9.10 -8.50
C PHE A 21 -26.27 -8.29 -8.72
N SER A 22 -25.15 -8.78 -8.22
CA SER A 22 -23.86 -8.19 -8.47
C SER A 22 -22.81 -9.29 -8.63
N LYS A 23 -21.72 -8.93 -9.33
CA LYS A 23 -20.54 -9.80 -9.43
C LYS A 23 -19.40 -9.13 -8.68
N GLN A 24 -18.79 -9.86 -7.76
CA GLN A 24 -17.59 -9.45 -7.09
C GLN A 24 -16.50 -10.48 -7.34
N PHE A 25 -15.45 -10.07 -8.04
CA PHE A 25 -14.39 -10.95 -8.53
C PHE A 25 -14.98 -12.08 -9.39
N SER A 26 -14.79 -13.35 -9.01
CA SER A 26 -15.34 -14.53 -9.71
C SER A 26 -16.72 -14.96 -9.22
N LYS A 27 -17.25 -14.37 -8.12
CA LYS A 27 -18.47 -14.80 -7.44
C LYS A 27 -19.66 -13.93 -7.84
N ASN A 28 -20.76 -14.57 -8.25
CA ASN A 28 -22.04 -13.90 -8.42
C ASN A 28 -22.75 -13.83 -7.06
N THR A 29 -23.24 -12.66 -6.71
CA THR A 29 -23.91 -12.42 -5.42
C THR A 29 -25.33 -11.90 -5.64
N MET A 30 -26.25 -12.32 -4.79
CA MET A 30 -27.63 -11.84 -4.75
C MET A 30 -27.92 -11.30 -3.35
N ARG A 31 -28.61 -10.18 -3.28
CA ARG A 31 -29.09 -9.60 -2.03
C ARG A 31 -30.48 -9.00 -2.22
N THR A 32 -31.25 -8.93 -1.16
CA THR A 32 -32.49 -8.17 -1.16
C THR A 32 -32.20 -6.67 -1.13
N LYS A 33 -32.94 -5.88 -1.88
CA LYS A 33 -32.89 -4.43 -1.78
C LYS A 33 -33.47 -4.03 -0.41
N PRO A 34 -32.74 -3.29 0.42
CA PRO A 34 -33.33 -2.76 1.65
C PRO A 34 -34.48 -1.80 1.32
N ILE A 35 -35.57 -1.90 2.03
CA ILE A 35 -36.75 -1.02 1.87
C ILE A 35 -36.36 0.38 2.36
N GLU A 36 -35.71 0.45 3.50
CA GLU A 36 -35.22 1.69 4.09
C GLU A 36 -33.76 1.52 4.53
N VAL A 37 -32.92 2.46 4.20
CA VAL A 37 -31.53 2.48 4.65
C VAL A 37 -31.39 3.55 5.72
N LYS A 38 -31.41 3.13 6.99
CA LYS A 38 -31.02 4.02 8.10
C LYS A 38 -29.50 4.19 8.08
N ASN A 39 -29.07 5.43 8.17
CA ASN A 39 -27.66 5.79 8.27
C ASN A 39 -27.39 6.46 9.62
N PRO A 40 -27.40 5.71 10.72
CA PRO A 40 -27.15 6.26 12.03
C PRO A 40 -25.73 6.84 12.08
N ARG A 41 -25.59 7.95 12.80
CA ARG A 41 -24.31 8.63 13.01
C ARG A 41 -23.89 8.48 14.47
N THR A 42 -23.80 7.23 14.94
CA THR A 42 -23.25 6.99 16.28
C THR A 42 -21.78 7.41 16.33
N PRO A 43 -21.27 7.84 17.47
CA PRO A 43 -19.86 8.24 17.62
C PRO A 43 -18.88 7.20 17.07
N ASP A 44 -19.11 5.92 17.34
CA ASP A 44 -18.23 4.83 16.86
C ASP A 44 -18.24 4.68 15.33
N GLN A 45 -19.43 4.85 14.72
CA GLN A 45 -19.53 4.81 13.25
C GLN A 45 -18.84 6.02 12.61
N VAL A 46 -18.96 7.19 13.20
CA VAL A 46 -18.27 8.41 12.73
C VAL A 46 -16.76 8.20 12.84
N ASN A 47 -16.28 7.71 13.97
CA ASN A 47 -14.87 7.41 14.21
C ASN A 47 -14.33 6.40 13.20
N GLN A 48 -15.05 5.31 12.94
CA GLN A 48 -14.63 4.30 11.95
C GLN A 48 -14.61 4.88 10.51
N ARG A 49 -15.56 5.74 10.16
CA ARG A 49 -15.59 6.43 8.86
C ARG A 49 -14.39 7.36 8.69
N ASN A 50 -14.02 8.10 9.75
CA ASN A 50 -12.87 9.00 9.73
C ASN A 50 -11.58 8.21 9.49
N LYS A 51 -11.34 7.14 10.25
CA LYS A 51 -10.18 6.25 10.03
C LYS A 51 -10.14 5.70 8.60
N PHE A 52 -11.28 5.23 8.11
CA PHE A 52 -11.38 4.69 6.76
C PHE A 52 -11.10 5.77 5.70
N SER A 53 -11.64 6.98 5.88
CA SER A 53 -11.42 8.11 4.97
C SER A 53 -9.94 8.48 4.87
N MET A 54 -9.21 8.53 5.99
CA MET A 54 -7.77 8.80 6.03
C MET A 54 -6.99 7.75 5.22
N MET A 55 -7.22 6.46 5.48
CA MET A 55 -6.54 5.39 4.73
C MET A 55 -6.91 5.37 3.25
N VAL A 56 -8.13 5.73 2.89
CA VAL A 56 -8.56 5.86 1.49
C VAL A 56 -7.82 7.00 0.80
N ALA A 57 -7.61 8.13 1.48
CA ALA A 57 -6.86 9.26 0.93
C ALA A 57 -5.42 8.85 0.59
N GLU A 58 -4.72 8.22 1.55
CA GLU A 58 -3.36 7.71 1.32
C GLU A 58 -3.29 6.64 0.22
N GLY A 59 -4.20 5.69 0.26
CA GLY A 59 -4.23 4.64 -0.75
C GLY A 59 -4.48 5.15 -2.17
N ARG A 60 -5.21 6.25 -2.33
CA ARG A 60 -5.42 6.89 -3.64
C ARG A 60 -4.14 7.50 -4.20
N ARG A 61 -3.31 8.12 -3.34
CA ARG A 61 -2.02 8.68 -3.73
C ARG A 61 -1.04 7.60 -4.20
N LEU A 62 -1.10 6.42 -3.58
CA LEU A 62 -0.24 5.28 -3.85
C LEU A 62 -0.83 4.26 -4.85
N LEU A 63 -1.97 4.53 -5.48
CA LEU A 63 -2.78 3.53 -6.19
C LEU A 63 -1.98 2.71 -7.22
N THR A 64 -1.10 3.34 -7.99
CA THR A 64 -0.31 2.65 -9.02
C THR A 64 0.68 1.67 -8.40
N MET A 65 1.37 2.09 -7.33
CA MET A 65 2.31 1.24 -6.60
C MET A 65 1.60 0.08 -5.90
N LEU A 66 0.42 0.34 -5.28
CA LEU A 66 -0.34 -0.68 -4.55
C LEU A 66 -0.78 -1.84 -5.43
N LYS A 67 -0.98 -1.62 -6.74
CA LYS A 67 -1.30 -2.70 -7.68
C LYS A 67 -0.22 -3.76 -7.77
N VAL A 68 1.04 -3.37 -7.61
CA VAL A 68 2.20 -4.27 -7.60
C VAL A 68 2.47 -4.77 -6.18
N SER A 69 2.48 -3.86 -5.20
CA SER A 69 2.93 -4.15 -3.84
C SER A 69 1.96 -5.01 -3.00
N PHE A 70 0.69 -5.12 -3.39
CA PHE A 70 -0.32 -5.95 -2.71
C PHE A 70 -0.97 -6.99 -3.61
N GLN A 71 -0.46 -7.21 -4.84
CA GLN A 71 -1.09 -8.12 -5.79
C GLN A 71 -1.19 -9.57 -5.28
N ASN A 72 -0.18 -10.06 -4.57
CA ASN A 72 -0.16 -11.43 -4.05
C ASN A 72 -1.24 -11.68 -2.99
N MET A 73 -1.65 -10.63 -2.29
CA MET A 73 -2.66 -10.69 -1.24
C MET A 73 -4.07 -10.38 -1.76
N ALA A 74 -4.18 -9.99 -3.03
CA ALA A 74 -5.41 -9.51 -3.67
C ALA A 74 -6.23 -10.65 -4.32
N THR A 75 -6.49 -11.74 -3.61
CA THR A 75 -7.23 -12.90 -4.13
C THR A 75 -8.74 -12.65 -4.19
N ASP A 76 -9.34 -12.19 -3.09
CA ASP A 76 -10.79 -11.97 -2.95
C ASP A 76 -11.16 -10.47 -2.82
N MET A 77 -10.18 -9.57 -2.92
CA MET A 77 -10.37 -8.13 -2.85
C MET A 77 -9.30 -7.41 -3.67
N SER A 78 -9.52 -6.12 -3.97
CA SER A 78 -8.51 -5.34 -4.68
C SER A 78 -7.28 -5.08 -3.81
N ALA A 79 -6.10 -4.90 -4.44
CA ALA A 79 -4.87 -4.51 -3.77
C ALA A 79 -5.05 -3.26 -2.88
N PHE A 80 -5.82 -2.29 -3.36
CA PHE A 80 -6.23 -1.11 -2.60
C PHE A 80 -6.97 -1.45 -1.30
N ASN A 81 -7.93 -2.38 -1.35
CA ASN A 81 -8.64 -2.80 -0.15
C ASN A 81 -7.76 -3.62 0.79
N VAL A 82 -6.80 -4.38 0.27
CA VAL A 82 -5.79 -5.07 1.08
C VAL A 82 -4.92 -4.06 1.83
N PHE A 83 -4.47 -3.00 1.16
CA PHE A 83 -3.73 -1.92 1.81
C PHE A 83 -4.53 -1.31 2.98
N ILE A 84 -5.79 -0.92 2.76
CA ILE A 84 -6.65 -0.37 3.82
C ILE A 84 -6.80 -1.36 4.97
N LYS A 85 -7.10 -2.64 4.67
CA LYS A 85 -7.27 -3.70 5.67
C LYS A 85 -6.04 -3.88 6.56
N ASN A 86 -4.84 -3.81 5.98
CA ASN A 86 -3.60 -4.01 6.73
C ASN A 86 -3.23 -2.79 7.60
N ASN A 87 -3.63 -1.58 7.21
CA ASN A 87 -3.15 -0.35 7.85
C ASN A 87 -4.17 0.32 8.79
N ILE A 88 -5.48 0.15 8.55
CA ILE A 88 -6.52 0.87 9.32
C ILE A 88 -6.48 0.63 10.83
N LYS A 89 -5.93 -0.51 11.28
CA LYS A 89 -5.82 -0.85 12.70
C LYS A 89 -4.43 -0.61 13.29
N THR A 90 -3.41 -0.53 12.44
CA THR A 90 -2.01 -0.48 12.87
C THR A 90 -1.40 0.90 12.69
N ALA A 91 -1.68 1.56 11.57
CA ALA A 91 -1.06 2.83 11.21
C ALA A 91 -1.91 4.06 11.62
N ILE A 92 -3.13 3.88 12.15
CA ILE A 92 -3.91 5.01 12.65
C ILE A 92 -3.87 5.01 14.17
N THR A 93 -3.37 6.10 14.71
CA THR A 93 -3.23 6.36 16.15
C THR A 93 -4.10 7.54 16.58
N GLY A 94 -4.15 7.82 17.88
CA GLY A 94 -4.93 8.93 18.44
C GLY A 94 -6.27 8.55 19.04
N THR A 95 -7.05 9.55 19.42
CA THR A 95 -8.33 9.42 20.10
C THR A 95 -9.49 9.80 19.19
N PRO A 96 -10.74 9.43 19.53
CA PRO A 96 -11.93 9.83 18.79
C PRO A 96 -11.95 11.34 18.49
N GLY A 97 -12.04 11.68 17.19
CA GLY A 97 -12.00 13.07 16.70
C GLY A 97 -10.62 13.59 16.32
N ASN A 98 -9.53 13.01 16.86
CA ASN A 98 -8.13 13.42 16.60
C ASN A 98 -7.28 12.21 16.21
N TYR A 99 -7.62 11.59 15.08
CA TYR A 99 -6.81 10.51 14.52
C TYR A 99 -5.70 11.07 13.65
N VAL A 100 -4.53 10.44 13.72
CA VAL A 100 -3.36 10.72 12.87
C VAL A 100 -2.82 9.42 12.29
N ILE A 101 -2.15 9.53 11.16
CA ILE A 101 -1.45 8.40 10.56
C ILE A 101 -0.04 8.37 11.13
N ASP A 102 0.33 7.23 11.69
CA ASP A 102 1.70 6.95 12.06
C ASP A 102 2.41 6.31 10.86
N TYR A 103 3.19 7.12 10.17
CA TYR A 103 3.93 6.69 8.98
C TYR A 103 4.98 5.64 9.29
N SER A 104 5.49 5.55 10.52
CA SER A 104 6.44 4.51 10.91
C SER A 104 5.83 3.09 10.91
N LEU A 105 4.53 3.01 11.14
CA LEU A 105 3.75 1.77 11.17
C LEU A 105 3.05 1.44 9.86
N LEU A 106 3.09 2.37 8.89
CA LEU A 106 2.42 2.22 7.61
C LEU A 106 3.12 1.15 6.75
N LYS A 107 2.35 0.19 6.27
CA LYS A 107 2.83 -0.87 5.36
C LYS A 107 2.39 -0.56 3.94
N ILE A 108 3.35 -0.32 3.06
CA ILE A 108 3.09 0.01 1.64
C ILE A 108 3.28 -1.17 0.69
N ALA A 109 3.83 -2.29 1.17
CA ALA A 109 3.92 -3.55 0.43
C ALA A 109 3.75 -4.74 1.37
N LYS A 110 3.24 -5.85 0.83
CA LYS A 110 3.15 -7.13 1.51
C LYS A 110 3.13 -8.29 0.52
N GLY A 111 4.07 -9.21 0.67
CA GLY A 111 4.18 -10.35 -0.22
C GLY A 111 5.06 -11.48 0.31
N PRO A 112 5.21 -12.56 -0.49
CA PRO A 112 5.88 -13.79 -0.06
C PRO A 112 7.40 -13.77 -0.18
N LEU A 113 8.01 -12.79 -0.90
CA LEU A 113 9.45 -12.78 -1.08
C LEU A 113 10.18 -12.52 0.24
N THR A 114 11.39 -13.04 0.34
CA THR A 114 12.25 -12.82 1.50
C THR A 114 12.51 -11.34 1.70
N LYS A 115 12.27 -10.87 2.92
CA LYS A 115 12.50 -9.50 3.33
C LYS A 115 13.98 -9.26 3.57
N THR A 116 14.51 -8.15 3.07
CA THR A 116 15.83 -7.67 3.48
C THR A 116 15.75 -7.20 4.93
N VAL A 117 16.68 -7.65 5.76
CA VAL A 117 16.61 -7.45 7.22
C VAL A 117 16.81 -5.98 7.60
N THR A 118 17.62 -5.24 6.85
CA THR A 118 18.00 -3.88 7.25
C THR A 118 18.12 -2.98 6.02
N PHE A 119 17.38 -1.87 6.03
CA PHE A 119 17.61 -0.74 5.18
C PHE A 119 18.03 0.45 6.06
N TYR A 120 19.08 1.13 5.63
CA TYR A 120 19.49 2.40 6.21
C TYR A 120 19.15 3.52 5.24
N ALA A 121 18.59 4.60 5.75
CA ALA A 121 18.36 5.81 4.99
C ALA A 121 19.39 6.87 5.37
N GLY A 122 19.89 7.62 4.40
CA GLY A 122 20.88 8.68 4.57
C GLY A 122 20.62 9.85 3.60
N ASN A 123 21.34 10.93 3.83
CA ASN A 123 21.23 12.19 3.10
C ASN A 123 22.59 12.74 2.65
N ASP A 124 23.51 11.87 2.30
CA ASP A 124 24.89 12.23 1.98
C ASP A 124 25.01 13.15 0.74
N LEU A 125 24.01 13.18 -0.10
CA LEU A 125 23.99 13.94 -1.36
C LEU A 125 22.83 14.92 -1.38
N ALA A 126 23.06 16.12 -1.94
CA ALA A 126 22.03 17.13 -2.11
C ALA A 126 20.87 16.61 -2.95
N LEU A 127 19.65 16.89 -2.49
CA LEU A 127 18.39 16.50 -3.14
C LEU A 127 18.28 14.99 -3.44
N LYS A 128 18.89 14.16 -2.60
CA LYS A 128 18.81 12.71 -2.70
C LYS A 128 18.51 12.07 -1.38
N VAL A 129 17.76 10.97 -1.44
CA VAL A 129 17.53 10.06 -0.33
C VAL A 129 18.27 8.78 -0.64
N LYS A 130 19.37 8.55 0.06
CA LYS A 130 20.19 7.35 -0.08
C LYS A 130 19.59 6.20 0.71
N ARG A 131 19.63 5.01 0.15
CA ARG A 131 19.26 3.76 0.80
C ARG A 131 20.41 2.78 0.69
N THR A 132 20.72 2.10 1.78
CA THR A 132 21.70 1.03 1.80
C THR A 132 21.13 -0.20 2.47
N TRP A 133 21.51 -1.37 2.00
CA TRP A 133 21.08 -2.66 2.55
C TRP A 133 22.17 -3.71 2.37
N THR A 134 22.07 -4.82 3.08
CA THR A 134 22.99 -5.94 2.92
C THR A 134 22.47 -6.84 1.80
N PRO A 135 23.23 -7.01 0.70
CA PRO A 135 22.89 -7.97 -0.35
C PRO A 135 22.87 -9.41 0.16
N PRO A 136 22.19 -10.34 -0.54
CA PRO A 136 22.31 -11.76 -0.28
C PRO A 136 23.79 -12.22 -0.37
N VAL A 137 24.18 -13.13 0.52
CA VAL A 137 25.57 -13.63 0.59
C VAL A 137 25.90 -14.57 -0.57
N ASP A 138 24.90 -15.36 -0.99
CA ASP A 138 25.07 -16.28 -2.12
C ASP A 138 24.85 -15.54 -3.46
N PRO A 139 25.88 -15.47 -4.34
CA PRO A 139 25.75 -14.83 -5.65
C PRO A 139 24.73 -15.52 -6.57
N LEU A 140 24.42 -16.80 -6.31
CA LEU A 140 23.46 -17.60 -7.08
C LEU A 140 22.03 -17.51 -6.55
N ASP A 141 21.81 -16.79 -5.44
CA ASP A 141 20.46 -16.57 -4.91
C ASP A 141 19.63 -15.79 -5.95
N GLU A 142 18.51 -16.38 -6.36
CA GLU A 142 17.56 -15.74 -7.30
C GLU A 142 17.08 -14.38 -6.82
N ALA A 143 17.03 -14.16 -5.49
CA ALA A 143 16.69 -12.88 -4.88
C ALA A 143 17.66 -11.74 -5.27
N ASN A 144 18.89 -12.05 -5.73
CA ASN A 144 19.82 -11.05 -6.22
C ASN A 144 19.29 -10.23 -7.41
N ASN A 145 18.37 -10.80 -8.19
CA ASN A 145 17.77 -10.18 -9.36
C ASN A 145 16.50 -9.37 -9.05
N ASP A 146 16.02 -9.39 -7.81
CA ASP A 146 14.83 -8.62 -7.42
C ASP A 146 15.09 -7.12 -7.57
N PHE A 147 14.16 -6.40 -8.19
CA PHE A 147 14.23 -4.95 -8.38
C PHE A 147 13.76 -4.20 -7.15
N LEU A 148 14.47 -3.13 -6.82
CA LEU A 148 14.11 -2.23 -5.74
C LEU A 148 12.95 -1.31 -6.16
N TYR A 149 11.95 -1.23 -5.29
CA TYR A 149 10.90 -0.21 -5.32
C TYR A 149 11.06 0.71 -4.12
N VAL A 150 11.02 2.00 -4.38
CA VAL A 150 11.26 3.04 -3.39
C VAL A 150 10.06 3.95 -3.26
N ALA A 151 9.80 4.39 -2.03
CA ALA A 151 8.83 5.44 -1.77
C ALA A 151 9.33 6.35 -0.66
N SER A 152 9.13 7.65 -0.84
CA SER A 152 9.42 8.68 0.14
C SER A 152 8.17 9.55 0.33
N TYR A 153 7.82 9.83 1.57
CA TYR A 153 6.71 10.70 1.92
C TYR A 153 7.24 11.95 2.62
N ASN A 154 6.91 13.10 2.07
CA ASN A 154 7.21 14.39 2.66
C ASN A 154 6.01 14.83 3.52
N GLU A 155 6.22 14.93 4.82
CA GLU A 155 5.16 15.28 5.77
C GLU A 155 4.79 16.77 5.67
N ASP A 156 5.76 17.65 5.44
CA ASP A 156 5.56 19.11 5.37
C ASP A 156 4.74 19.51 4.16
N LYS A 157 4.86 18.76 3.04
CA LYS A 157 4.15 19.02 1.78
C LYS A 157 2.99 18.09 1.51
N ASP A 158 2.81 17.08 2.37
CA ASP A 158 1.79 16.03 2.20
C ASP A 158 1.86 15.35 0.82
N GLU A 159 3.10 15.03 0.37
CA GLU A 159 3.38 14.49 -0.96
C GLU A 159 4.13 13.15 -0.92
N TRP A 160 3.75 12.25 -1.82
CA TRP A 160 4.45 11.00 -2.06
C TRP A 160 5.27 11.05 -3.32
N LEU A 161 6.51 10.59 -3.23
CA LEU A 161 7.37 10.28 -4.36
C LEU A 161 7.69 8.78 -4.34
N TYR A 162 7.32 8.06 -5.37
CA TYR A 162 7.63 6.63 -5.47
C TYR A 162 8.03 6.26 -6.90
N SER A 163 8.90 5.26 -7.02
CA SER A 163 9.37 4.75 -8.31
C SER A 163 9.77 3.27 -8.22
N ALA A 164 9.61 2.58 -9.35
CA ALA A 164 10.32 1.34 -9.63
C ALA A 164 11.72 1.72 -10.11
N THR A 165 12.74 1.11 -9.55
CA THR A 165 14.13 1.32 -9.99
C THR A 165 14.61 0.15 -10.85
N THR A 166 15.72 0.32 -11.53
CA THR A 166 16.45 -0.77 -12.21
C THR A 166 17.54 -1.36 -11.32
N VAL A 167 17.65 -0.86 -10.09
CA VAL A 167 18.62 -1.33 -9.10
C VAL A 167 18.17 -2.67 -8.56
N THR A 168 19.07 -3.64 -8.57
CA THR A 168 18.80 -4.98 -8.07
C THR A 168 19.20 -5.13 -6.60
N ARG A 169 18.68 -6.15 -5.95
CA ARG A 169 19.01 -6.46 -4.55
C ARG A 169 20.52 -6.68 -4.34
N ALA A 170 21.20 -7.22 -5.32
CA ALA A 170 22.65 -7.44 -5.28
C ALA A 170 23.48 -6.14 -5.19
N THR A 171 22.93 -4.99 -5.62
CA THR A 171 23.66 -3.72 -5.69
C THR A 171 24.00 -3.15 -4.30
N GLY A 172 23.13 -3.33 -3.30
CA GLY A 172 23.38 -2.89 -1.92
C GLY A 172 23.14 -1.41 -1.63
N THR A 173 22.94 -0.58 -2.65
CA THR A 173 22.69 0.87 -2.49
C THR A 173 21.83 1.45 -3.60
N ASP A 174 21.10 2.53 -3.30
CA ASP A 174 20.29 3.30 -4.24
C ASP A 174 20.17 4.76 -3.77
N ASP A 175 20.15 5.67 -4.73
CA ASP A 175 19.98 7.11 -4.50
C ASP A 175 18.74 7.62 -5.24
N GLN A 176 17.65 7.83 -4.52
CA GLN A 176 16.44 8.43 -5.08
C GLN A 176 16.58 9.94 -5.14
N THR A 177 16.53 10.52 -6.35
CA THR A 177 16.44 11.97 -6.50
C THR A 177 15.05 12.46 -6.09
N VAL A 178 15.01 13.49 -5.26
CA VAL A 178 13.77 14.14 -4.81
C VAL A 178 13.65 15.55 -5.43
N PRO A 179 12.43 16.12 -5.49
CA PRO A 179 12.24 17.47 -5.98
C PRO A 179 13.06 18.52 -5.20
N ALA A 180 13.56 19.54 -5.88
CA ALA A 180 14.34 20.63 -5.24
C ALA A 180 13.50 21.37 -4.16
N THR A 181 12.17 21.34 -4.29
CA THR A 181 11.25 21.91 -3.30
C THR A 181 11.26 21.18 -1.96
N TRP A 182 11.83 19.97 -1.89
CA TRP A 182 11.91 19.19 -0.66
C TRP A 182 13.19 19.43 0.15
N GLY A 183 14.07 20.30 -0.34
CA GLY A 183 15.31 20.66 0.37
C GLY A 183 15.02 21.21 1.76
N GLY A 184 15.60 20.62 2.79
CA GLY A 184 15.37 20.94 4.20
C GLY A 184 14.18 20.25 4.87
N ASP A 185 13.28 19.61 4.09
CA ASP A 185 12.11 18.91 4.65
C ASP A 185 12.48 17.53 5.20
N THR A 186 11.66 17.04 6.12
CA THR A 186 11.78 15.68 6.66
C THR A 186 10.92 14.73 5.84
N VAL A 187 11.52 13.63 5.39
CA VAL A 187 10.84 12.60 4.59
C VAL A 187 10.89 11.23 5.26
N HIS A 188 9.78 10.52 5.22
CA HIS A 188 9.68 9.12 5.62
C HIS A 188 10.13 8.22 4.47
N VAL A 189 10.98 7.25 4.74
CA VAL A 189 11.62 6.43 3.71
C VAL A 189 11.15 4.98 3.80
N TYR A 190 10.69 4.44 2.67
CA TYR A 190 10.24 3.06 2.54
C TYR A 190 10.89 2.38 1.35
N SER A 191 11.11 1.08 1.50
CA SER A 191 11.69 0.25 0.44
C SER A 191 11.09 -1.15 0.46
N PHE A 192 10.97 -1.76 -0.71
CA PHE A 192 10.64 -3.19 -0.86
C PHE A 192 11.16 -3.70 -2.19
N PHE A 193 11.28 -5.01 -2.32
CA PHE A 193 11.74 -5.66 -3.54
C PHE A 193 10.59 -6.34 -4.27
N VAL A 194 10.72 -6.40 -5.59
CA VAL A 194 9.80 -7.08 -6.50
C VAL A 194 10.61 -7.97 -7.41
N ASN A 195 10.17 -9.19 -7.63
CA ASN A 195 10.87 -10.13 -8.50
C ASN A 195 10.89 -9.65 -9.97
N PRO A 196 11.81 -10.16 -10.82
CA PRO A 196 11.94 -9.75 -12.21
C PRO A 196 10.65 -9.93 -13.04
N ALA A 197 9.83 -10.92 -12.70
CA ALA A 197 8.54 -11.16 -13.35
C ALA A 197 7.45 -10.11 -12.97
N GLY A 198 7.71 -9.27 -11.97
CA GLY A 198 6.77 -8.24 -11.50
C GLY A 198 5.53 -8.76 -10.80
N ASN A 199 5.49 -10.06 -10.47
CA ASN A 199 4.32 -10.74 -9.92
C ASN A 199 4.39 -11.08 -8.43
N GLN A 200 5.55 -10.89 -7.80
CA GLN A 200 5.76 -11.11 -6.37
C GLN A 200 6.57 -9.97 -5.77
N CYS A 201 6.25 -9.60 -4.53
CA CYS A 201 6.99 -8.60 -3.77
C CYS A 201 7.32 -9.12 -2.37
N CYS A 202 8.22 -8.43 -1.69
CA CYS A 202 8.45 -8.63 -0.26
C CYS A 202 7.61 -7.64 0.58
N ASP A 203 7.61 -7.82 1.90
CA ASP A 203 7.06 -6.84 2.83
C ASP A 203 7.87 -5.53 2.74
N SER A 204 7.19 -4.38 2.85
CA SER A 204 7.87 -3.09 2.94
C SER A 204 8.65 -2.95 4.23
N VAL A 205 9.79 -2.27 4.12
CA VAL A 205 10.61 -1.87 5.26
C VAL A 205 10.56 -0.36 5.37
N TYR A 206 10.23 0.12 6.54
CA TYR A 206 10.39 1.52 6.91
C TYR A 206 11.81 1.74 7.42
N SER A 207 12.53 2.68 6.82
CA SER A 207 13.95 2.94 7.10
C SER A 207 14.18 4.16 8.02
N GLY A 208 13.08 4.74 8.51
CA GLY A 208 13.14 5.96 9.34
C GLY A 208 12.84 7.23 8.55
N THR A 209 13.18 8.35 9.16
CA THR A 209 13.08 9.69 8.55
C THR A 209 14.46 10.21 8.18
N VAL A 210 14.51 11.00 7.11
CA VAL A 210 15.72 11.67 6.62
C VAL A 210 15.37 13.12 6.33
N VAL A 211 16.26 14.06 6.72
CA VAL A 211 16.17 15.45 6.29
C VAL A 211 16.88 15.58 4.94
N VAL A 212 16.19 16.09 3.94
CA VAL A 212 16.74 16.25 2.60
C VAL A 212 17.79 17.35 2.60
N THR A 213 19.02 17.02 2.21
CA THR A 213 20.11 18.01 2.08
C THR A 213 19.88 18.92 0.86
N VAL A 214 20.18 20.21 0.99
CA VAL A 214 20.05 21.22 -0.08
C VAL A 214 21.29 21.24 -0.94
#